data_b539734e21626e47b1db7533612f4d22
#
_entry.id   b539734e21626e47b1db7533612f4d22
#
_cell.length_a   1.000
_cell.length_b   1.000
_cell.length_c   1.000
_cell.angle_alpha   90.00
_cell.angle_beta   90.00
_cell.angle_gamma   90.00
#
_symmetry.space_group_name_H-M   'P 1'
#
loop_
_entity.id
_entity.type
_entity.pdbx_description
1 polymer ?
#
loop_
_entity_poly.entity_id
_entity_poly.type
_entity_poly.pdbx_seq_one_letter_code
_entity_poly.pdbx_strand_id
1 'polypeptide(L)'
;GRHRWTMAVIAALVAVSAGANITGTYLLKPVINTYIIPGDLPGLARMVIFMAGLYLTGAASCYGYNQLMVRVTQKVVSEIRFDLFTHAQRLPLNYFDTHTHGELMSRFTNDVDTITEALNGSFTMLIQSFITITGTLIMLVVLDWRLSMIVFVFLAFMMAFIRFNGRRSRKYFTQQQKYLGSINGFVEEMVAGQKVEKVFN
;
A
#
# COMPACT_ATOMS: atom_id res chain seq x y z
N GLY A 1 -5.43 -17.20 -14.69
CA GLY A 1 -4.42 -18.28 -14.74
C GLY A 1 -3.12 -17.94 -15.44
N ARG A 2 -3.11 -16.96 -16.33
CA ARG A 2 -2.00 -16.67 -17.28
C ARG A 2 -0.73 -16.10 -16.64
N HIS A 3 -0.83 -15.49 -15.46
CA HIS A 3 0.29 -14.79 -14.79
C HIS A 3 0.73 -15.44 -13.45
N ARG A 4 0.28 -16.65 -13.15
CA ARG A 4 0.55 -17.34 -11.86
C ARG A 4 2.06 -17.49 -11.58
N TRP A 5 2.83 -17.89 -12.57
CA TRP A 5 4.28 -18.04 -12.42
C TRP A 5 5.01 -16.73 -12.16
N THR A 6 4.65 -15.67 -12.89
CA THR A 6 5.25 -14.34 -12.68
C THR A 6 4.91 -13.79 -11.29
N MET A 7 3.68 -13.98 -10.81
CA MET A 7 3.29 -13.59 -9.46
C MET A 7 4.02 -14.40 -8.39
N ALA A 8 4.25 -15.70 -8.62
CA ALA A 8 5.05 -16.52 -7.72
C ALA A 8 6.51 -16.05 -7.64
N VAL A 9 7.11 -15.68 -8.79
CA VAL A 9 8.46 -15.11 -8.81
C VAL A 9 8.52 -13.77 -8.09
N ILE A 10 7.53 -12.89 -8.29
CA ILE A 10 7.43 -11.61 -7.57
C ILE A 10 7.35 -11.87 -6.06
N ALA A 11 6.47 -12.78 -5.62
CA ALA A 11 6.34 -13.13 -4.21
C ALA A 11 7.65 -13.69 -3.62
N ALA A 12 8.37 -14.52 -4.36
CA ALA A 12 9.67 -15.04 -3.94
C ALA A 12 10.72 -13.93 -3.82
N LEU A 13 10.81 -13.01 -4.78
CA LEU A 13 11.73 -11.87 -4.72
C LEU A 13 11.39 -10.92 -3.57
N VAL A 14 10.10 -10.67 -3.31
CA VAL A 14 9.65 -9.89 -2.14
C VAL A 14 10.06 -10.59 -0.85
N ALA A 15 9.92 -11.92 -0.76
CA ALA A 15 10.34 -12.71 0.40
C ALA A 15 11.84 -12.63 0.63
N VAL A 16 12.65 -12.71 -0.44
CA VAL A 16 14.11 -12.56 -0.35
C VAL A 16 14.50 -11.16 0.12
N SER A 17 13.87 -10.11 -0.43
CA SER A 17 14.14 -8.73 -0.03
C SER A 17 13.76 -8.46 1.44
N ALA A 18 12.58 -8.91 1.87
CA ALA A 18 12.12 -8.77 3.25
C ALA A 18 12.98 -9.61 4.21
N GLY A 19 13.34 -10.84 3.82
CA GLY A 19 14.23 -11.71 4.58
C GLY A 19 15.62 -11.12 4.77
N ALA A 20 16.18 -10.48 3.74
CA ALA A 20 17.46 -9.79 3.83
C ALA A 20 17.41 -8.64 4.85
N ASN A 21 16.34 -7.85 4.87
CA ASN A 21 16.15 -6.77 5.84
C ASN A 21 16.01 -7.30 7.28
N ILE A 22 15.20 -8.33 7.50
CA ILE A 22 14.98 -8.94 8.81
C ILE A 22 16.29 -9.55 9.33
N THR A 23 16.98 -10.34 8.48
CA THR A 23 18.26 -10.96 8.82
C THR A 23 19.34 -9.92 9.09
N GLY A 24 19.41 -8.85 8.29
CA GLY A 24 20.35 -7.74 8.50
C GLY A 24 20.15 -7.07 9.85
N THR A 25 18.90 -6.84 10.26
CA THR A 25 18.59 -6.30 11.60
C THR A 25 18.99 -7.26 12.72
N TYR A 26 18.75 -8.56 12.55
CA TYR A 26 19.17 -9.58 13.52
C TYR A 26 20.70 -9.64 13.70
N LEU A 27 21.44 -9.49 12.60
CA LEU A 27 22.91 -9.54 12.60
C LEU A 27 23.56 -8.36 13.34
N LEU A 28 22.84 -7.28 13.62
CA LEU A 28 23.34 -6.17 14.44
C LEU A 28 23.73 -6.64 15.86
N LYS A 29 22.97 -7.57 16.43
CA LYS A 29 23.28 -8.11 17.77
C LYS A 29 24.65 -8.81 17.82
N PRO A 30 24.95 -9.82 16.99
CA PRO A 30 26.28 -10.42 16.96
C PRO A 30 27.38 -9.45 16.52
N VAL A 31 27.10 -8.50 15.61
CA VAL A 31 28.09 -7.48 15.21
C VAL A 31 28.56 -6.69 16.43
N ILE A 32 27.63 -6.20 17.25
CA ILE A 32 27.96 -5.39 18.42
C ILE A 32 28.65 -6.25 19.49
N ASN A 33 28.04 -7.37 19.86
CA ASN A 33 28.50 -8.14 21.02
C ASN A 33 29.78 -8.96 20.75
N THR A 34 29.98 -9.45 19.51
CA THR A 34 31.07 -10.38 19.18
C THR A 34 32.25 -9.69 18.54
N TYR A 35 32.04 -8.56 17.84
CA TYR A 35 33.10 -7.90 17.06
C TYR A 35 33.43 -6.50 17.58
N ILE A 36 32.40 -5.66 17.89
CA ILE A 36 32.64 -4.27 18.31
C ILE A 36 33.14 -4.24 19.77
N ILE A 37 32.43 -4.88 20.69
CA ILE A 37 32.79 -4.85 22.14
C ILE A 37 34.17 -5.46 22.38
N PRO A 38 34.54 -6.62 21.81
CA PRO A 38 35.88 -7.18 21.97
C PRO A 38 36.96 -6.49 21.16
N GLY A 39 36.63 -5.65 20.17
CA GLY A 39 37.58 -4.91 19.32
C GLY A 39 38.19 -5.74 18.18
N ASP A 40 37.53 -6.83 17.76
CA ASP A 40 38.00 -7.67 16.64
C ASP A 40 37.75 -6.98 15.28
N LEU A 41 38.67 -6.15 14.86
CA LEU A 41 38.61 -5.43 13.57
C LEU A 41 38.57 -6.36 12.35
N PRO A 42 39.39 -7.43 12.25
CA PRO A 42 39.35 -8.36 11.12
C PRO A 42 38.01 -9.11 11.02
N GLY A 43 37.44 -9.52 12.16
CA GLY A 43 36.14 -10.17 12.23
C GLY A 43 35.02 -9.23 11.83
N LEU A 44 35.08 -7.99 12.32
CA LEU A 44 34.12 -6.94 11.97
C LEU A 44 34.12 -6.66 10.47
N ALA A 45 35.29 -6.52 9.83
CA ALA A 45 35.39 -6.27 8.39
C ALA A 45 34.73 -7.38 7.57
N ARG A 46 34.96 -8.66 7.91
CA ARG A 46 34.32 -9.81 7.26
C ARG A 46 32.80 -9.78 7.42
N MET A 47 32.34 -9.46 8.62
CA MET A 47 30.90 -9.39 8.89
C MET A 47 30.22 -8.24 8.16
N VAL A 48 30.86 -7.08 8.05
CA VAL A 48 30.35 -5.93 7.28
C VAL A 48 30.26 -6.26 5.79
N ILE A 49 31.27 -6.95 5.23
CA ILE A 49 31.23 -7.40 3.83
C ILE A 49 30.10 -8.40 3.61
N PHE A 50 29.86 -9.33 4.54
CA PHE A 50 28.75 -10.26 4.48
C PHE A 50 27.39 -9.53 4.52
N MET A 51 27.23 -8.58 5.45
CA MET A 51 26.02 -7.75 5.52
C MET A 51 25.81 -6.91 4.25
N ALA A 52 26.89 -6.35 3.70
CA ALA A 52 26.80 -5.62 2.44
C ALA A 52 26.31 -6.52 1.29
N GLY A 53 26.81 -7.75 1.18
CA GLY A 53 26.31 -8.74 0.22
C GLY A 53 24.85 -9.10 0.43
N LEU A 54 24.43 -9.25 1.68
CA LEU A 54 23.03 -9.51 2.04
C LEU A 54 22.11 -8.35 1.62
N TYR A 55 22.49 -7.11 1.92
CA TYR A 55 21.70 -5.94 1.53
C TYR A 55 21.70 -5.71 0.01
N LEU A 56 22.82 -5.97 -0.68
CA LEU A 56 22.87 -5.92 -2.14
C LEU A 56 21.93 -6.95 -2.77
N THR A 57 21.87 -8.16 -2.24
CA THR A 57 20.91 -9.19 -2.69
C THR A 57 19.47 -8.74 -2.44
N GLY A 58 19.18 -8.15 -1.28
CA GLY A 58 17.90 -7.56 -0.97
C GLY A 58 17.50 -6.43 -1.92
N ALA A 59 18.44 -5.52 -2.22
CA ALA A 59 18.23 -4.41 -3.15
C ALA A 59 18.03 -4.88 -4.59
N ALA A 60 18.83 -5.84 -5.07
CA ALA A 60 18.66 -6.45 -6.40
C ALA A 60 17.30 -7.15 -6.53
N SER A 61 16.86 -7.87 -5.48
CA SER A 61 15.53 -8.49 -5.43
C SER A 61 14.43 -7.45 -5.43
N CYS A 62 14.61 -6.34 -4.69
CA CYS A 62 13.68 -5.21 -4.67
C CYS A 62 13.52 -4.60 -6.05
N TYR A 63 14.60 -4.31 -6.72
CA TYR A 63 14.58 -3.81 -8.10
C TYR A 63 13.89 -4.81 -9.05
N GLY A 64 14.23 -6.09 -8.93
CA GLY A 64 13.68 -7.17 -9.76
C GLY A 64 12.16 -7.30 -9.63
N TYR A 65 11.62 -7.36 -8.41
CA TYR A 65 10.17 -7.50 -8.25
C TYR A 65 9.41 -6.25 -8.67
N ASN A 66 9.95 -5.05 -8.43
CA ASN A 66 9.32 -3.80 -8.91
C ASN A 66 9.24 -3.79 -10.43
N GLN A 67 10.32 -4.14 -11.12
CA GLN A 67 10.35 -4.17 -12.58
C GLN A 67 9.38 -5.21 -13.17
N LEU A 68 9.32 -6.39 -12.56
CA LEU A 68 8.37 -7.43 -12.96
C LEU A 68 6.93 -7.00 -12.69
N MET A 69 6.66 -6.35 -11.56
CA MET A 69 5.32 -5.88 -11.22
C MET A 69 4.83 -4.83 -12.22
N VAL A 70 5.66 -3.85 -12.57
CA VAL A 70 5.32 -2.86 -13.61
C VAL A 70 4.96 -3.54 -14.93
N ARG A 71 5.77 -4.52 -15.39
CA ARG A 71 5.49 -5.25 -16.64
C ARG A 71 4.16 -6.02 -16.58
N VAL A 72 3.89 -6.70 -15.48
CA VAL A 72 2.62 -7.43 -15.28
C VAL A 72 1.44 -6.48 -15.27
N THR A 73 1.55 -5.38 -14.52
CA THR A 73 0.49 -4.36 -14.45
C THR A 73 0.20 -3.76 -15.82
N GLN A 74 1.22 -3.35 -16.57
CA GLN A 74 1.02 -2.78 -17.91
C GLN A 74 0.32 -3.75 -18.85
N LYS A 75 0.63 -5.05 -18.75
CA LYS A 75 -0.04 -6.07 -19.56
C LYS A 75 -1.50 -6.26 -19.15
N VAL A 76 -1.79 -6.33 -17.86
CA VAL A 76 -3.17 -6.45 -17.34
C VAL A 76 -3.99 -5.22 -17.70
N VAL A 77 -3.42 -4.03 -17.56
CA VAL A 77 -4.08 -2.75 -17.92
C VAL A 77 -4.37 -2.69 -19.42
N SER A 78 -3.43 -3.14 -20.26
CA SER A 78 -3.65 -3.22 -21.71
C SER A 78 -4.80 -4.20 -22.05
N GLU A 79 -4.87 -5.36 -21.39
CA GLU A 79 -5.98 -6.31 -21.54
C GLU A 79 -7.31 -5.69 -21.10
N ILE A 80 -7.35 -4.99 -19.96
CA ILE A 80 -8.55 -4.29 -19.46
C ILE A 80 -9.01 -3.20 -20.45
N ARG A 81 -8.09 -2.38 -20.95
CA ARG A 81 -8.43 -1.33 -21.94
C ARG A 81 -9.00 -1.92 -23.23
N PHE A 82 -8.42 -3.01 -23.69
CA PHE A 82 -8.90 -3.73 -24.88
C PHE A 82 -10.30 -4.31 -24.66
N ASP A 83 -10.54 -4.94 -23.51
CA ASP A 83 -11.84 -5.51 -23.15
C ASP A 83 -12.90 -4.43 -23.00
N LEU A 84 -12.57 -3.31 -22.32
CA LEU A 84 -13.44 -2.14 -22.20
C LEU A 84 -13.82 -1.58 -23.58
N PHE A 85 -12.85 -1.41 -24.46
CA PHE A 85 -13.09 -0.89 -25.81
C PHE A 85 -13.99 -1.83 -26.61
N THR A 86 -13.68 -3.12 -26.59
CA THR A 86 -14.47 -4.15 -27.29
C THR A 86 -15.90 -4.23 -26.72
N HIS A 87 -16.06 -4.08 -25.40
CA HIS A 87 -17.37 -4.06 -24.77
C HIS A 87 -18.15 -2.80 -25.15
N ALA A 88 -17.51 -1.65 -25.14
CA ALA A 88 -18.14 -0.38 -25.51
C ALA A 88 -18.69 -0.42 -26.95
N GLN A 89 -17.95 -1.04 -27.88
CA GLN A 89 -18.43 -1.20 -29.28
C GLN A 89 -19.68 -2.06 -29.42
N ARG A 90 -20.00 -2.88 -28.44
CA ARG A 90 -21.19 -3.77 -28.45
C ARG A 90 -22.40 -3.17 -27.74
N LEU A 91 -22.24 -2.01 -27.10
CA LEU A 91 -23.32 -1.35 -26.41
C LEU A 91 -24.34 -0.74 -27.41
N PRO A 92 -25.64 -0.77 -27.11
CA PRO A 92 -26.65 -0.16 -27.96
C PRO A 92 -26.50 1.36 -27.98
N LEU A 93 -26.92 2.00 -29.06
CA LEU A 93 -26.88 3.48 -29.25
C LEU A 93 -27.54 4.23 -28.09
N ASN A 94 -28.65 3.72 -27.57
CA ASN A 94 -29.38 4.32 -26.45
C ASN A 94 -28.50 4.48 -25.19
N TYR A 95 -27.47 3.65 -24.99
CA TYR A 95 -26.51 3.81 -23.90
C TYR A 95 -25.68 5.10 -24.08
N PHE A 96 -25.26 5.41 -25.30
CA PHE A 96 -24.47 6.60 -25.60
C PHE A 96 -25.30 7.89 -25.56
N ASP A 97 -26.63 7.79 -25.82
CA ASP A 97 -27.55 8.91 -25.70
C ASP A 97 -27.86 9.29 -24.24
N THR A 98 -27.74 8.34 -23.33
CA THR A 98 -28.04 8.54 -21.89
C THR A 98 -26.81 8.86 -21.04
N HIS A 99 -25.59 8.66 -21.56
CA HIS A 99 -24.35 8.93 -20.85
C HIS A 99 -23.51 9.98 -21.58
N THR A 100 -22.90 10.88 -20.81
CA THR A 100 -22.05 11.92 -21.40
C THR A 100 -20.72 11.34 -21.91
N HIS A 101 -20.19 11.92 -22.98
CA HIS A 101 -18.87 11.53 -23.50
C HIS A 101 -17.76 11.64 -22.45
N GLY A 102 -17.87 12.64 -21.54
CA GLY A 102 -16.93 12.82 -20.44
C GLY A 102 -16.98 11.68 -19.42
N GLU A 103 -18.17 11.17 -19.09
CA GLU A 103 -18.33 10.04 -18.18
C GLU A 103 -17.70 8.76 -18.76
N LEU A 104 -17.97 8.48 -20.04
CA LEU A 104 -17.39 7.35 -20.73
C LEU A 104 -15.87 7.45 -20.79
N MET A 105 -15.34 8.63 -21.16
CA MET A 105 -13.89 8.84 -21.22
C MET A 105 -13.24 8.72 -19.84
N SER A 106 -13.90 9.17 -18.77
CA SER A 106 -13.42 9.01 -17.40
C SER A 106 -13.22 7.53 -17.02
N ARG A 107 -14.08 6.62 -17.48
CA ARG A 107 -13.92 5.18 -17.25
C ARG A 107 -12.68 4.60 -17.95
N PHE A 108 -12.38 5.07 -19.17
CA PHE A 108 -11.19 4.64 -19.92
C PHE A 108 -9.88 5.21 -19.37
N THR A 109 -9.94 6.35 -18.69
CA THR A 109 -8.76 7.03 -18.13
C THR A 109 -8.70 6.84 -16.62
N ASN A 110 -9.49 7.58 -15.85
CA ASN A 110 -9.37 7.65 -14.38
C ASN A 110 -9.60 6.32 -13.68
N ASP A 111 -10.62 5.54 -14.10
CA ASP A 111 -10.92 4.26 -13.45
C ASP A 111 -9.79 3.24 -13.74
N VAL A 112 -9.30 3.21 -14.98
CA VAL A 112 -8.19 2.33 -15.37
C VAL A 112 -6.89 2.75 -14.71
N ASP A 113 -6.62 4.05 -14.56
CA ASP A 113 -5.44 4.56 -13.88
C ASP A 113 -5.49 4.23 -12.37
N THR A 114 -6.67 4.33 -11.75
CA THR A 114 -6.89 3.89 -10.35
C THR A 114 -6.59 2.39 -10.16
N ILE A 115 -7.04 1.54 -11.10
CA ILE A 115 -6.70 0.12 -11.11
C ILE A 115 -5.19 -0.09 -11.26
N THR A 116 -4.54 0.70 -12.12
CA THR A 116 -3.09 0.64 -12.35
C THR A 116 -2.31 0.95 -11.08
N GLU A 117 -2.69 2.00 -10.36
CA GLU A 117 -2.09 2.37 -9.07
C GLU A 117 -2.30 1.29 -8.01
N ALA A 118 -3.52 0.77 -7.91
CA ALA A 118 -3.85 -0.31 -6.98
C ALA A 118 -3.03 -1.58 -7.25
N LEU A 119 -2.85 -1.96 -8.51
CA LEU A 119 -2.06 -3.13 -8.88
C LEU A 119 -0.56 -2.94 -8.63
N ASN A 120 0.00 -1.77 -9.02
CA ASN A 120 1.43 -1.50 -8.87
C ASN A 120 1.88 -1.37 -7.40
N GLY A 121 1.11 -0.63 -6.59
CA GLY A 121 1.51 -0.29 -5.22
C GLY A 121 0.98 -1.29 -4.19
N SER A 122 -0.34 -1.47 -4.16
CA SER A 122 -1.02 -2.13 -3.04
C SER A 122 -0.70 -3.63 -2.95
N PHE A 123 -0.60 -4.33 -4.07
CA PHE A 123 -0.35 -5.78 -4.06
C PHE A 123 1.04 -6.11 -3.51
N THR A 124 2.07 -5.44 -3.99
CA THR A 124 3.44 -5.64 -3.53
C THR A 124 3.60 -5.24 -2.07
N MET A 125 2.99 -4.09 -1.68
CA MET A 125 3.00 -3.60 -0.30
C MET A 125 2.33 -4.58 0.66
N LEU A 126 1.21 -5.18 0.29
CA LEU A 126 0.52 -6.17 1.13
C LEU A 126 1.39 -7.40 1.40
N ILE A 127 2.00 -7.97 0.35
CA ILE A 127 2.89 -9.13 0.50
C ILE A 127 4.11 -8.77 1.36
N GLN A 128 4.76 -7.65 1.07
CA GLN A 128 5.92 -7.19 1.83
C GLN A 128 5.59 -6.94 3.29
N SER A 129 4.48 -6.24 3.57
CA SER A 129 4.04 -5.96 4.94
C SER A 129 3.73 -7.23 5.70
N PHE A 130 3.04 -8.19 5.07
CA PHE A 130 2.74 -9.47 5.71
C PHE A 130 4.01 -10.23 6.08
N ILE A 131 4.97 -10.34 5.17
CA ILE A 131 6.25 -11.03 5.42
C ILE A 131 7.05 -10.29 6.49
N THR A 132 7.15 -8.97 6.40
CA THR A 132 7.91 -8.15 7.36
C THR A 132 7.31 -8.23 8.76
N ILE A 133 5.99 -8.06 8.90
CA ILE A 133 5.31 -8.14 10.20
C ILE A 133 5.49 -9.53 10.80
N THR A 134 5.20 -10.58 10.04
CA THR A 134 5.31 -11.97 10.52
C THR A 134 6.77 -12.30 10.89
N GLY A 135 7.70 -11.95 10.02
CA GLY A 135 9.13 -12.21 10.26
C GLY A 135 9.67 -11.42 11.45
N THR A 136 9.28 -10.17 11.61
CA THR A 136 9.68 -9.35 12.76
C THR A 136 9.10 -9.91 14.07
N LEU A 137 7.84 -10.33 14.08
CA LEU A 137 7.23 -10.96 15.27
C LEU A 137 7.93 -12.26 15.65
N ILE A 138 8.26 -13.10 14.68
CA ILE A 138 9.04 -14.34 14.93
C ILE A 138 10.41 -14.00 15.50
N MET A 139 11.12 -13.05 14.89
CA MET A 139 12.44 -12.62 15.35
C MET A 139 12.42 -12.03 16.76
N LEU A 140 11.41 -11.25 17.09
CA LEU A 140 11.20 -10.70 18.43
C LEU A 140 11.16 -11.83 19.48
N VAL A 141 10.36 -12.85 19.25
CA VAL A 141 10.21 -14.00 20.17
C VAL A 141 11.52 -14.79 20.28
N VAL A 142 12.25 -14.98 19.19
CA VAL A 142 13.54 -15.69 19.14
C VAL A 142 14.65 -14.92 19.87
N LEU A 143 14.65 -13.58 19.78
CA LEU A 143 15.68 -12.74 20.41
C LEU A 143 15.55 -12.69 21.92
N ASP A 144 14.36 -12.38 22.42
CA ASP A 144 14.04 -12.37 23.86
C ASP A 144 12.53 -12.44 24.06
N TRP A 145 12.04 -13.59 24.55
CA TRP A 145 10.61 -13.81 24.79
C TRP A 145 10.01 -12.88 25.84
N ARG A 146 10.82 -12.43 26.82
CA ARG A 146 10.35 -11.53 27.91
C ARG A 146 10.08 -10.13 27.40
N LEU A 147 10.99 -9.60 26.59
CA LEU A 147 10.80 -8.30 25.93
C LEU A 147 9.66 -8.37 24.91
N SER A 148 9.49 -9.49 24.23
CA SER A 148 8.39 -9.69 23.28
C SER A 148 7.02 -9.63 23.95
N MET A 149 6.88 -10.14 25.17
CA MET A 149 5.64 -10.03 25.95
C MET A 149 5.24 -8.56 26.18
N ILE A 150 6.21 -7.69 26.49
CA ILE A 150 5.95 -6.26 26.68
C ILE A 150 5.45 -5.63 25.38
N VAL A 151 6.09 -5.98 24.25
CA VAL A 151 5.66 -5.51 22.92
C VAL A 151 4.25 -5.99 22.58
N PHE A 152 3.92 -7.27 22.84
CA PHE A 152 2.57 -7.79 22.58
C PHE A 152 1.50 -7.11 23.45
N VAL A 153 1.78 -6.86 24.72
CA VAL A 153 0.86 -6.12 25.59
C VAL A 153 0.64 -4.71 25.08
N PHE A 154 1.72 -4.03 24.66
CA PHE A 154 1.62 -2.69 24.07
C PHE A 154 0.83 -2.70 22.77
N LEU A 155 1.07 -3.66 21.87
CA LEU A 155 0.29 -3.81 20.63
C LEU A 155 -1.20 -4.07 20.91
N ALA A 156 -1.52 -4.91 21.88
CA ALA A 156 -2.90 -5.16 22.29
C ALA A 156 -3.58 -3.89 22.82
N PHE A 157 -2.87 -3.13 23.66
CA PHE A 157 -3.34 -1.83 24.15
C PHE A 157 -3.56 -0.83 22.99
N MET A 158 -2.60 -0.73 22.07
CA MET A 158 -2.69 0.14 20.89
C MET A 158 -3.90 -0.24 20.00
N MET A 159 -4.12 -1.53 19.77
CA MET A 159 -5.27 -2.01 19.01
C MET A 159 -6.61 -1.69 19.69
N ALA A 160 -6.68 -1.86 21.01
CA ALA A 160 -7.85 -1.49 21.80
C ALA A 160 -8.11 0.03 21.72
N PHE A 161 -7.05 0.83 21.85
CA PHE A 161 -7.11 2.29 21.76
C PHE A 161 -7.57 2.76 20.36
N ILE A 162 -7.02 2.20 19.28
CA ILE A 162 -7.44 2.49 17.90
C ILE A 162 -8.91 2.12 17.70
N ARG A 163 -9.34 0.97 18.20
CA ARG A 163 -10.75 0.53 18.10
C ARG A 163 -11.71 1.45 18.85
N PHE A 164 -11.31 1.87 20.05
CA PHE A 164 -12.11 2.78 20.88
C PHE A 164 -12.22 4.17 20.23
N ASN A 165 -11.09 4.76 19.82
CA ASN A 165 -11.08 6.07 19.18
C ASN A 165 -11.71 6.05 17.80
N GLY A 166 -11.49 4.98 17.00
CA GLY A 166 -12.07 4.86 15.66
C GLY A 166 -13.61 4.89 15.66
N ARG A 167 -14.24 4.22 16.65
CA ARG A 167 -15.70 4.29 16.82
C ARG A 167 -16.16 5.72 17.15
N ARG A 168 -15.43 6.42 17.99
CA ARG A 168 -15.74 7.79 18.40
C ARG A 168 -15.53 8.78 17.25
N SER A 169 -14.40 8.69 16.58
CA SER A 169 -14.06 9.51 15.40
C SER A 169 -15.09 9.35 14.29
N ARG A 170 -15.54 8.14 13.99
CA ARG A 170 -16.57 7.89 12.98
C ARG A 170 -17.86 8.66 13.25
N LYS A 171 -18.28 8.74 14.53
CA LYS A 171 -19.46 9.52 14.92
C LYS A 171 -19.27 11.00 14.60
N TYR A 172 -18.12 11.56 14.97
CA TYR A 172 -17.83 12.98 14.73
C TYR A 172 -17.65 13.29 13.25
N PHE A 173 -16.99 12.44 12.48
CA PHE A 173 -16.87 12.60 11.02
C PHE A 173 -18.24 12.54 10.34
N THR A 174 -19.13 11.67 10.75
CA THR A 174 -20.50 11.62 10.20
C THR A 174 -21.28 12.90 10.51
N GLN A 175 -21.14 13.44 11.73
CA GLN A 175 -21.75 14.74 12.08
C GLN A 175 -21.14 15.89 11.28
N GLN A 176 -19.82 15.93 11.14
CA GLN A 176 -19.13 16.94 10.34
C GLN A 176 -19.60 16.91 8.88
N GLN A 177 -19.69 15.73 8.25
CA GLN A 177 -20.20 15.60 6.88
C GLN A 177 -21.66 16.09 6.76
N LYS A 178 -22.50 15.82 7.78
CA LYS A 178 -23.89 16.31 7.81
C LYS A 178 -23.92 17.84 7.85
N TYR A 179 -23.10 18.48 8.71
CA TYR A 179 -23.05 19.93 8.78
C TYR A 179 -22.45 20.57 7.53
N LEU A 180 -21.41 19.97 6.95
CA LEU A 180 -20.87 20.42 5.66
C LEU A 180 -21.90 20.33 4.54
N GLY A 181 -22.68 19.25 4.48
CA GLY A 181 -23.78 19.13 3.54
C GLY A 181 -24.85 20.21 3.73
N SER A 182 -25.20 20.54 4.97
CA SER A 182 -26.14 21.62 5.29
C SER A 182 -25.61 22.99 4.88
N ILE A 183 -24.31 23.27 5.14
CA ILE A 183 -23.67 24.52 4.73
C ILE A 183 -23.63 24.63 3.19
N ASN A 184 -23.22 23.55 2.50
CA ASN A 184 -23.17 23.55 1.03
C ASN A 184 -24.57 23.77 0.44
N GLY A 185 -25.61 23.11 0.98
CA GLY A 185 -26.99 23.34 0.55
C GLY A 185 -27.46 24.77 0.80
N PHE A 186 -27.11 25.36 1.95
CA PHE A 186 -27.42 26.78 2.23
C PHE A 186 -26.70 27.72 1.25
N VAL A 187 -25.42 27.49 0.97
CA VAL A 187 -24.66 28.29 0.00
C VAL A 187 -25.27 28.17 -1.40
N GLU A 188 -25.63 26.95 -1.81
CA GLU A 188 -26.28 26.71 -3.10
C GLU A 188 -27.63 27.46 -3.21
N GLU A 189 -28.45 27.41 -2.17
CA GLU A 189 -29.71 28.15 -2.09
C GLU A 189 -29.50 29.66 -2.16
N MET A 190 -28.51 30.20 -1.42
CA MET A 190 -28.16 31.62 -1.44
C MET A 190 -27.66 32.06 -2.83
N VAL A 191 -26.81 31.26 -3.48
CA VAL A 191 -26.32 31.54 -4.84
C VAL A 191 -27.44 31.47 -5.85
N ALA A 192 -28.32 30.47 -5.77
CA ALA A 192 -29.49 30.35 -6.67
C ALA A 192 -30.50 31.49 -6.44
N GLY A 193 -30.70 31.92 -5.18
CA GLY A 193 -31.59 33.02 -4.78
C GLY A 193 -31.04 34.41 -5.06
N GLN A 194 -29.74 34.57 -5.37
CA GLN A 194 -29.10 35.89 -5.56
C GLN A 194 -29.75 36.76 -6.62
N LYS A 195 -30.32 36.17 -7.68
CA LYS A 195 -31.07 36.92 -8.71
C LYS A 195 -32.36 37.53 -8.12
N VAL A 196 -33.02 36.84 -7.19
CA VAL A 196 -34.27 37.31 -6.59
C VAL A 196 -33.93 38.40 -5.56
N GLU A 197 -32.91 38.24 -4.78
CA GLU A 197 -32.43 39.23 -3.79
C GLU A 197 -32.06 40.55 -4.47
N LYS A 198 -31.35 40.50 -5.61
CA LYS A 198 -31.01 41.70 -6.40
C LYS A 198 -32.24 42.43 -7.01
N VAL A 199 -33.37 41.79 -7.15
CA VAL A 199 -34.60 42.42 -7.68
C VAL A 199 -35.38 43.12 -6.58
N PHE A 200 -35.25 42.66 -5.32
CA PHE A 200 -35.96 43.21 -4.16
C PHE A 200 -35.15 44.21 -3.35
N ASN A 201 -33.90 44.40 -3.64
CA ASN A 201 -33.01 45.40 -3.01
C ASN A 201 -32.56 46.42 -4.06
#